data_7bb268d25f54c6be4b0e973c70808382
#
_entry.id   7bb268d25f54c6be4b0e973c70808382
#
_cell.length_a   1.000
_cell.length_b   1.000
_cell.length_c   1.000
_cell.angle_alpha   90.00
_cell.angle_beta   90.00
_cell.angle_gamma   90.00
#
_symmetry.space_group_name_H-M   'P 1'
#
loop_
_entity.id
_entity.type
_entity.pdbx_description
1 polymer ?
#
loop_
_entity_poly.entity_id
_entity_poly.type
_entity_poly.pdbx_seq_one_letter_code
_entity_poly.pdbx_strand_id
1 'polypeptide(L)'
;MKKIFLFISFLFAISLSAQETYYWYEGAKEYLCPNGTQYFIYYEDNMLYCFLNDKSNAHVVRQGEYLSQDIKKSMPSNARWAIVDSSLFPEINKNYNIVYSTRNYKSTTCDCIGLSNLFYVKLKKSEDYQILTKIAKETNATVLGNDQYTPLLYILDCSKSNRFNALEAANYFYETNLFEYAEPDLMSDIKLSCPNDSLFSTQWNLKNIGQSGCISGYDINYCLANDRITGDTSIIVAVIDEGIDKTHPDLPNIHPLSFHCDANASPSGLVGNHGTKCAGVIGAATNNNIGVAGIAPNCQLMAISSFLTSSADGMRALAKGFNFAVNNGASVISNSWESKIKNTTLNTSIMNAIRNGRNGLGCVVVFAAANNNDTVSYPANLNDSILVVGAMSPCGERKNPNSCDGETGWGSNYGTELDVVAPGVGISTTNWQGGYVNNFNGTSSACPHVAGIAALMLSENPLLTQKDVCDIIESTARHIRTDIYNYSNVVGRNNGLWNNEVGYGLVDAYSAVQQACTGELVYQYHSIQADTTISACKIMVSNVDVSNNAKLSLKANQTITISGPFTVELGSELEAKTDY
;
A
#
# COMPACT_ATOMS: atom_id res chain seq x y z
N MET A 1 46.63 3.76 -79.56
CA MET A 1 45.82 4.52 -78.57
C MET A 1 44.74 3.60 -77.99
N LYS A 2 45.00 3.01 -76.85
CA LYS A 2 44.00 2.17 -76.10
C LYS A 2 43.28 3.05 -75.11
N LYS A 3 41.95 3.17 -75.30
CA LYS A 3 41.08 3.83 -74.36
C LYS A 3 40.76 2.83 -73.24
N ILE A 4 41.18 3.21 -71.96
CA ILE A 4 40.78 2.50 -70.77
C ILE A 4 39.47 3.10 -70.33
N PHE A 5 38.41 2.27 -70.28
CA PHE A 5 37.13 2.60 -69.66
C PHE A 5 37.22 2.26 -68.14
N LEU A 6 37.17 3.28 -67.34
CA LEU A 6 37.09 3.14 -65.86
C LEU A 6 35.60 3.00 -65.46
N PHE A 7 35.18 1.81 -65.02
CA PHE A 7 33.86 1.59 -64.46
C PHE A 7 33.91 2.02 -62.99
N ILE A 8 33.29 3.16 -62.67
CA ILE A 8 33.03 3.58 -61.30
C ILE A 8 31.69 2.96 -60.90
N SER A 9 31.72 1.87 -60.13
CA SER A 9 30.54 1.32 -59.47
C SER A 9 30.22 2.20 -58.23
N PHE A 10 29.16 3.00 -58.37
CA PHE A 10 28.53 3.63 -57.21
C PHE A 10 27.82 2.54 -56.41
N LEU A 11 28.41 2.13 -55.28
CA LEU A 11 27.69 1.45 -54.22
C LEU A 11 26.78 2.49 -53.54
N PHE A 12 25.51 2.46 -53.89
CA PHE A 12 24.46 3.05 -53.03
C PHE A 12 24.37 2.19 -51.77
N ALA A 13 25.00 2.63 -50.70
CA ALA A 13 24.66 2.17 -49.37
C ALA A 13 23.25 2.71 -49.05
N ILE A 14 22.24 1.88 -49.26
CA ILE A 14 20.91 2.11 -48.70
C ILE A 14 21.11 1.95 -47.18
N SER A 15 21.29 3.07 -46.47
CA SER A 15 21.08 3.08 -45.03
C SER A 15 19.61 2.77 -44.83
N LEU A 16 19.27 1.54 -44.43
CA LEU A 16 18.00 1.30 -43.77
C LEU A 16 18.02 2.16 -42.52
N SER A 17 17.41 3.34 -42.59
CA SER A 17 17.03 4.06 -41.37
C SER A 17 16.10 3.13 -40.59
N ALA A 18 16.51 2.73 -39.40
CA ALA A 18 15.61 2.05 -38.49
C ALA A 18 14.35 2.92 -38.37
N GLN A 19 13.19 2.33 -38.69
CA GLN A 19 11.93 3.05 -38.62
C GLN A 19 11.78 3.53 -37.18
N GLU A 20 11.70 4.86 -36.97
CA GLU A 20 11.57 5.46 -35.64
C GLU A 20 10.24 4.99 -35.05
N THR A 21 10.29 4.43 -33.84
CA THR A 21 9.11 4.01 -33.08
C THR A 21 8.75 5.12 -32.13
N TYR A 22 7.54 5.65 -32.22
CA TYR A 22 7.06 6.76 -31.38
C TYR A 22 5.55 6.66 -31.15
N TYR A 23 5.06 7.41 -30.18
CA TYR A 23 3.64 7.74 -30.03
C TYR A 23 3.47 9.26 -29.87
N TRP A 24 2.27 9.75 -30.08
CA TRP A 24 1.96 11.16 -29.91
C TRP A 24 1.46 11.43 -28.49
N TYR A 25 2.07 12.42 -27.82
CA TYR A 25 1.68 12.91 -26.51
C TYR A 25 1.65 14.45 -26.54
N GLU A 26 0.51 15.07 -26.22
CA GLU A 26 0.32 16.53 -26.21
C GLU A 26 0.86 17.26 -27.46
N GLY A 27 0.73 16.65 -28.61
CA GLY A 27 1.19 17.21 -29.89
C GLY A 27 2.68 17.04 -30.20
N ALA A 28 3.43 16.35 -29.35
CA ALA A 28 4.83 16.00 -29.57
C ALA A 28 5.00 14.48 -29.81
N LYS A 29 6.11 14.10 -30.45
CA LYS A 29 6.49 12.69 -30.60
C LYS A 29 7.33 12.23 -29.43
N GLU A 30 6.85 11.24 -28.71
CA GLU A 30 7.62 10.53 -27.69
C GLU A 30 8.23 9.27 -28.31
N TYR A 31 9.57 9.20 -28.31
CA TYR A 31 10.29 8.13 -28.98
C TYR A 31 10.52 6.93 -28.09
N LEU A 32 10.22 5.75 -28.60
CA LEU A 32 10.45 4.46 -27.96
C LEU A 32 11.53 3.69 -28.72
N CYS A 33 12.40 3.02 -27.98
CA CYS A 33 13.35 2.07 -28.54
C CYS A 33 12.82 0.65 -28.29
N PRO A 34 12.75 -0.22 -29.35
CA PRO A 34 12.46 -1.63 -29.10
C PRO A 34 13.48 -2.21 -28.11
N ASN A 35 13.01 -2.81 -27.03
CA ASN A 35 13.86 -3.59 -26.15
C ASN A 35 14.04 -4.97 -26.79
N GLY A 36 15.06 -5.09 -27.64
CA GLY A 36 15.30 -6.27 -28.49
C GLY A 36 15.49 -7.60 -27.76
N THR A 37 15.54 -7.55 -26.43
CA THR A 37 15.73 -8.71 -25.56
C THR A 37 14.45 -9.18 -24.88
N GLN A 38 13.31 -8.53 -25.11
CA GLN A 38 12.07 -8.83 -24.37
C GLN A 38 10.82 -8.80 -25.25
N TYR A 39 9.86 -9.68 -24.90
CA TYR A 39 8.52 -9.75 -25.47
C TYR A 39 7.47 -9.68 -24.37
N PHE A 40 6.40 -8.92 -24.61
CA PHE A 40 5.18 -8.94 -23.83
C PHE A 40 4.18 -9.93 -24.44
N ILE A 41 3.56 -10.77 -23.63
CA ILE A 41 2.59 -11.77 -24.06
C ILE A 41 1.34 -11.80 -23.17
N TYR A 42 0.17 -12.04 -23.80
CA TYR A 42 -1.03 -12.54 -23.11
C TYR A 42 -1.23 -14.02 -23.45
N TYR A 43 -1.56 -14.84 -22.45
CA TYR A 43 -1.76 -16.28 -22.59
C TYR A 43 -2.82 -16.81 -21.63
N GLU A 44 -3.48 -17.92 -21.96
CA GLU A 44 -4.44 -18.62 -21.11
C GLU A 44 -4.00 -20.05 -20.72
N ASP A 45 -2.88 -20.49 -21.28
CA ASP A 45 -2.38 -21.86 -21.15
C ASP A 45 -1.77 -22.11 -19.77
N ASN A 46 -2.39 -23.02 -18.99
CA ASN A 46 -1.89 -23.40 -17.65
C ASN A 46 -0.53 -24.12 -17.72
N MET A 47 -0.22 -24.83 -18.80
CA MET A 47 1.09 -25.47 -18.99
C MET A 47 2.16 -24.41 -19.20
N LEU A 48 1.83 -23.35 -19.94
CA LEU A 48 2.73 -22.20 -20.09
C LEU A 48 2.94 -21.47 -18.75
N TYR A 49 1.91 -21.31 -17.94
CA TYR A 49 2.04 -20.74 -16.60
C TYR A 49 3.01 -21.54 -15.72
N CYS A 50 2.88 -22.86 -15.68
CA CYS A 50 3.81 -23.72 -14.96
C CYS A 50 5.25 -23.62 -15.52
N PHE A 51 5.39 -23.66 -16.84
CA PHE A 51 6.69 -23.52 -17.50
C PHE A 51 7.39 -22.18 -17.18
N LEU A 52 6.65 -21.06 -17.19
CA LEU A 52 7.19 -19.74 -16.86
C LEU A 52 7.61 -19.67 -15.38
N ASN A 53 6.87 -20.29 -14.48
CA ASN A 53 7.24 -20.34 -13.07
C ASN A 53 8.53 -21.15 -12.82
N ASP A 54 8.73 -22.25 -13.56
CA ASP A 54 9.98 -23.02 -13.48
C ASP A 54 11.19 -22.24 -14.01
N LYS A 55 10.97 -21.29 -14.92
CA LYS A 55 12.01 -20.44 -15.56
C LYS A 55 12.17 -19.06 -14.90
N SER A 56 11.42 -18.77 -13.85
CA SER A 56 11.24 -17.42 -13.25
C SER A 56 12.54 -16.65 -12.93
N ASN A 57 13.66 -17.34 -12.70
CA ASN A 57 14.90 -16.67 -12.26
C ASN A 57 15.88 -16.29 -13.39
N ALA A 58 15.63 -16.66 -14.65
CA ALA A 58 16.59 -16.43 -15.74
C ALA A 58 16.00 -15.77 -17.00
N HIS A 59 14.73 -16.00 -17.30
CA HIS A 59 14.15 -15.63 -18.62
C HIS A 59 12.78 -14.98 -18.54
N VAL A 60 12.12 -15.00 -17.39
CA VAL A 60 10.85 -14.30 -17.15
C VAL A 60 11.15 -13.01 -16.40
N VAL A 61 10.97 -11.88 -17.06
CA VAL A 61 11.24 -10.56 -16.48
C VAL A 61 10.14 -10.20 -15.49
N ARG A 62 8.87 -10.53 -15.86
CA ARG A 62 7.68 -10.22 -15.05
C ARG A 62 6.48 -11.04 -15.53
N GLN A 63 5.56 -11.36 -14.62
CA GLN A 63 4.28 -11.97 -14.96
C GLN A 63 3.19 -11.59 -13.96
N GLY A 64 1.91 -11.72 -14.37
CA GLY A 64 0.76 -11.40 -13.51
C GLY A 64 -0.55 -11.97 -14.05
N GLU A 65 -1.56 -11.99 -13.19
CA GLU A 65 -2.89 -12.54 -13.49
C GLU A 65 -3.97 -11.45 -13.60
N TYR A 66 -3.77 -10.30 -12.96
CA TYR A 66 -4.77 -9.24 -12.96
C TYR A 66 -4.79 -8.52 -14.31
N LEU A 67 -5.95 -8.53 -14.94
CA LEU A 67 -6.21 -7.78 -16.16
C LEU A 67 -7.31 -6.75 -15.89
N SER A 68 -7.19 -5.55 -16.45
CA SER A 68 -8.24 -4.54 -16.35
C SER A 68 -9.56 -5.04 -16.97
N GLN A 69 -10.67 -4.44 -16.56
CA GLN A 69 -11.99 -4.82 -17.10
C GLN A 69 -12.08 -4.60 -18.62
N ASP A 70 -11.35 -3.63 -19.16
CA ASP A 70 -11.35 -3.36 -20.59
C ASP A 70 -10.54 -4.40 -21.37
N ILE A 71 -9.39 -4.83 -20.85
CA ILE A 71 -8.64 -5.94 -21.44
C ILE A 71 -9.47 -7.23 -21.40
N LYS A 72 -10.20 -7.50 -20.29
CA LYS A 72 -11.08 -8.66 -20.18
C LYS A 72 -12.23 -8.70 -21.19
N LYS A 73 -12.60 -7.57 -21.81
CA LYS A 73 -13.58 -7.55 -22.91
C LYS A 73 -13.03 -8.14 -24.22
N SER A 74 -11.72 -8.10 -24.42
CA SER A 74 -11.05 -8.55 -25.63
C SER A 74 -10.24 -9.84 -25.47
N MET A 75 -9.92 -10.23 -24.23
CA MET A 75 -9.13 -11.41 -23.88
C MET A 75 -10.00 -12.49 -23.19
N PRO A 76 -9.59 -13.76 -23.22
CA PRO A 76 -10.22 -14.81 -22.41
C PRO A 76 -10.24 -14.47 -20.91
N SER A 77 -11.27 -14.91 -20.21
CA SER A 77 -11.49 -14.58 -18.79
C SER A 77 -10.38 -15.05 -17.84
N ASN A 78 -9.62 -16.06 -18.25
CA ASN A 78 -8.50 -16.65 -17.52
C ASN A 78 -7.13 -16.23 -18.09
N ALA A 79 -7.09 -15.25 -19.00
CA ALA A 79 -5.83 -14.77 -19.58
C ALA A 79 -4.92 -14.18 -18.50
N ARG A 80 -3.63 -14.44 -18.66
CA ARG A 80 -2.52 -13.92 -17.87
C ARG A 80 -1.56 -13.18 -18.78
N TRP A 81 -0.65 -12.42 -18.21
CA TRP A 81 0.38 -11.73 -18.95
C TRP A 81 1.79 -12.07 -18.43
N ALA A 82 2.78 -11.97 -19.30
CA ALA A 82 4.19 -12.05 -18.91
C ALA A 82 5.07 -11.18 -19.83
N ILE A 83 6.20 -10.74 -19.30
CA ILE A 83 7.31 -10.19 -20.06
C ILE A 83 8.43 -11.23 -20.01
N VAL A 84 8.81 -11.73 -21.16
CA VAL A 84 9.78 -12.81 -21.30
C VAL A 84 10.99 -12.37 -22.13
N ASP A 85 12.14 -12.98 -21.84
CA ASP A 85 13.35 -12.76 -22.64
C ASP A 85 13.19 -13.29 -24.06
N SER A 86 13.80 -12.62 -25.02
CA SER A 86 13.75 -13.01 -26.44
C SER A 86 14.34 -14.39 -26.72
N SER A 87 15.21 -14.90 -25.87
CA SER A 87 15.75 -16.26 -25.99
C SER A 87 14.70 -17.32 -25.69
N LEU A 88 13.74 -17.03 -24.83
CA LEU A 88 12.65 -17.93 -24.44
C LEU A 88 11.45 -17.86 -25.38
N PHE A 89 11.22 -16.70 -26.03
CA PHE A 89 10.04 -16.46 -26.85
C PHE A 89 9.84 -17.45 -28.02
N PRO A 90 10.88 -17.90 -28.77
CA PRO A 90 10.71 -18.89 -29.84
C PRO A 90 10.22 -20.25 -29.31
N GLU A 91 10.67 -20.69 -28.12
CA GLU A 91 10.20 -21.92 -27.48
C GLU A 91 8.73 -21.79 -27.07
N ILE A 92 8.38 -20.67 -26.45
CA ILE A 92 7.01 -20.36 -26.03
C ILE A 92 6.07 -20.33 -27.24
N ASN A 93 6.41 -19.55 -28.25
CA ASN A 93 5.57 -19.35 -29.44
C ASN A 93 5.37 -20.63 -30.24
N LYS A 94 6.29 -21.58 -30.17
CA LYS A 94 6.19 -22.89 -30.85
C LYS A 94 5.32 -23.90 -30.10
N ASN A 95 5.39 -23.90 -28.77
CA ASN A 95 4.89 -24.99 -27.94
C ASN A 95 3.61 -24.65 -27.17
N TYR A 96 3.23 -23.37 -27.09
CA TYR A 96 2.11 -22.90 -26.28
C TYR A 96 1.19 -21.96 -27.06
N ASN A 97 -0.06 -21.88 -26.65
CA ASN A 97 -1.04 -20.97 -27.25
C ASN A 97 -0.94 -19.57 -26.64
N ILE A 98 -0.41 -18.62 -27.41
CA ILE A 98 -0.34 -17.22 -27.05
C ILE A 98 -1.54 -16.50 -27.66
N VAL A 99 -2.29 -15.77 -26.82
CA VAL A 99 -3.47 -15.00 -27.25
C VAL A 99 -3.06 -13.70 -27.94
N TYR A 100 -2.02 -13.06 -27.44
CA TYR A 100 -1.46 -11.83 -28.01
C TYR A 100 0.02 -11.71 -27.64
N SER A 101 0.83 -11.16 -28.54
CA SER A 101 2.24 -10.89 -28.29
C SER A 101 2.73 -9.65 -29.01
N THR A 102 3.61 -8.91 -28.39
CA THR A 102 4.29 -7.77 -28.98
C THR A 102 5.72 -7.64 -28.44
N ARG A 103 6.55 -6.85 -29.11
CA ARG A 103 7.85 -6.48 -28.56
C ARG A 103 7.66 -5.57 -27.36
N ASN A 104 8.53 -5.71 -26.38
CA ASN A 104 8.64 -4.76 -25.30
C ASN A 104 9.47 -3.56 -25.74
N TYR A 105 9.24 -2.40 -25.12
CA TYR A 105 9.89 -1.14 -25.48
C TYR A 105 10.64 -0.58 -24.27
N LYS A 106 11.48 0.43 -24.52
CA LYS A 106 12.13 1.25 -23.51
C LYS A 106 12.16 2.71 -23.96
N SER A 107 12.25 3.62 -23.03
CA SER A 107 12.50 5.05 -23.24
C SER A 107 13.77 5.49 -22.53
N THR A 108 14.08 6.77 -22.59
CA THR A 108 15.20 7.35 -21.83
C THR A 108 15.03 7.27 -20.31
N THR A 109 13.79 7.10 -19.85
CA THR A 109 13.40 7.11 -18.43
C THR A 109 12.85 5.78 -17.93
N CYS A 110 12.54 4.83 -18.84
CA CYS A 110 11.95 3.54 -18.47
C CYS A 110 12.55 2.42 -19.33
N ASP A 111 13.12 1.41 -18.65
CA ASP A 111 13.79 0.28 -19.30
C ASP A 111 12.83 -0.84 -19.77
N CYS A 112 11.57 -0.78 -19.37
CA CYS A 112 10.59 -1.83 -19.64
C CYS A 112 9.20 -1.22 -19.84
N ILE A 113 8.76 -1.10 -21.09
CA ILE A 113 7.45 -0.60 -21.47
C ILE A 113 6.73 -1.68 -22.27
N GLY A 114 5.71 -2.30 -21.66
CA GLY A 114 4.82 -3.23 -22.32
C GLY A 114 3.79 -2.48 -23.18
N LEU A 115 3.37 -3.07 -24.29
CA LEU A 115 2.30 -2.56 -25.13
C LEU A 115 1.15 -3.56 -25.13
N SER A 116 0.00 -3.16 -24.59
CA SER A 116 -1.21 -3.96 -24.64
C SER A 116 -1.81 -3.99 -26.05
N ASN A 117 -2.90 -4.71 -26.23
CA ASN A 117 -3.68 -4.71 -27.46
C ASN A 117 -4.65 -3.52 -27.56
N LEU A 118 -4.72 -2.67 -26.54
CA LEU A 118 -5.64 -1.55 -26.46
C LEU A 118 -5.00 -0.23 -26.88
N PHE A 119 -5.85 0.67 -27.35
CA PHE A 119 -5.53 2.07 -27.54
C PHE A 119 -6.78 2.92 -27.32
N TYR A 120 -6.58 4.19 -27.06
CA TYR A 120 -7.61 5.14 -26.70
C TYR A 120 -7.76 6.19 -27.79
N VAL A 121 -9.00 6.59 -28.07
CA VAL A 121 -9.31 7.66 -29.04
C VAL A 121 -10.32 8.62 -28.42
N LYS A 122 -9.94 9.88 -28.31
CA LYS A 122 -10.78 10.95 -27.82
C LYS A 122 -11.42 11.68 -28.99
N LEU A 123 -12.74 11.73 -29.01
CA LEU A 123 -13.49 12.48 -30.01
C LEU A 123 -13.50 13.98 -29.68
N LYS A 124 -13.51 14.83 -30.72
CA LYS A 124 -13.72 16.29 -30.57
C LYS A 124 -15.17 16.61 -30.21
N LYS A 125 -16.12 15.81 -30.69
CA LYS A 125 -17.55 15.94 -30.44
C LYS A 125 -18.28 14.61 -30.63
N SER A 126 -19.46 14.46 -30.09
CA SER A 126 -20.23 13.21 -30.09
C SER A 126 -20.57 12.67 -31.48
N GLU A 127 -20.78 13.56 -32.46
CA GLU A 127 -21.10 13.19 -33.84
C GLU A 127 -19.94 12.48 -34.56
N ASP A 128 -18.72 12.67 -34.09
CA ASP A 128 -17.52 12.04 -34.66
C ASP A 128 -17.46 10.53 -34.38
N TYR A 129 -18.39 9.97 -33.61
CA TYR A 129 -18.49 8.52 -33.37
C TYR A 129 -18.67 7.71 -34.66
N GLN A 130 -19.38 8.26 -35.64
CA GLN A 130 -19.51 7.60 -36.95
C GLN A 130 -18.17 7.54 -37.72
N ILE A 131 -17.33 8.56 -37.54
CA ILE A 131 -15.98 8.60 -38.13
C ILE A 131 -15.10 7.58 -37.42
N LEU A 132 -15.16 7.52 -36.08
CA LEU A 132 -14.44 6.54 -35.28
C LEU A 132 -14.75 5.11 -35.74
N THR A 133 -16.02 4.75 -35.83
CA THR A 133 -16.46 3.40 -36.22
C THR A 133 -16.07 3.04 -37.65
N LYS A 134 -16.06 4.01 -38.56
CA LYS A 134 -15.60 3.81 -39.94
C LYS A 134 -14.10 3.48 -39.98
N ILE A 135 -13.26 4.30 -39.33
CA ILE A 135 -11.81 4.10 -39.29
C ILE A 135 -11.45 2.82 -38.54
N ALA A 136 -12.14 2.52 -37.44
CA ALA A 136 -11.96 1.26 -36.72
C ALA A 136 -12.21 0.05 -37.62
N LYS A 137 -13.25 0.07 -38.43
CA LYS A 137 -13.53 -1.00 -39.42
C LYS A 137 -12.44 -1.11 -40.50
N GLU A 138 -11.94 0.01 -41.02
CA GLU A 138 -10.87 0.05 -42.03
C GLU A 138 -9.54 -0.50 -41.49
N THR A 139 -9.29 -0.34 -40.21
CA THR A 139 -8.07 -0.81 -39.53
C THR A 139 -8.23 -2.18 -38.86
N ASN A 140 -9.42 -2.80 -38.96
CA ASN A 140 -9.79 -4.02 -38.28
C ASN A 140 -9.64 -3.93 -36.74
N ALA A 141 -9.85 -2.74 -36.19
CA ALA A 141 -9.94 -2.50 -34.73
C ALA A 141 -11.40 -2.63 -34.27
N THR A 142 -11.58 -3.09 -33.03
CA THR A 142 -12.89 -3.24 -32.40
C THR A 142 -13.12 -2.14 -31.37
N VAL A 143 -14.20 -1.38 -31.48
CA VAL A 143 -14.59 -0.42 -30.44
C VAL A 143 -15.22 -1.19 -29.27
N LEU A 144 -14.58 -1.18 -28.11
CA LEU A 144 -15.04 -1.89 -26.90
C LEU A 144 -16.08 -1.09 -26.09
N GLY A 145 -16.08 0.22 -26.23
CA GLY A 145 -16.98 1.14 -25.53
C GLY A 145 -16.33 2.49 -25.27
N ASN A 146 -17.07 3.35 -24.59
CA ASN A 146 -16.52 4.60 -24.06
C ASN A 146 -16.03 4.40 -22.62
N ASP A 147 -15.04 5.20 -22.23
CA ASP A 147 -14.63 5.31 -20.84
C ASP A 147 -15.76 5.94 -20.00
N GLN A 148 -16.00 5.38 -18.80
CA GLN A 148 -17.13 5.82 -17.98
C GLN A 148 -16.87 7.15 -17.25
N TYR A 149 -15.61 7.56 -17.11
CA TYR A 149 -15.21 8.75 -16.36
C TYR A 149 -14.74 9.89 -17.28
N THR A 150 -14.29 9.56 -18.49
CA THR A 150 -13.77 10.53 -19.45
C THR A 150 -14.74 10.67 -20.64
N PRO A 151 -15.56 11.71 -20.68
CA PRO A 151 -16.52 11.89 -21.78
C PRO A 151 -15.85 11.88 -23.15
N LEU A 152 -16.45 11.22 -24.14
CA LEU A 152 -15.98 11.12 -25.53
C LEU A 152 -14.65 10.35 -25.70
N LEU A 153 -14.10 9.72 -24.68
CA LEU A 153 -12.96 8.81 -24.79
C LEU A 153 -13.46 7.40 -25.08
N TYR A 154 -12.96 6.80 -26.16
CA TYR A 154 -13.31 5.44 -26.57
C TYR A 154 -12.11 4.53 -26.47
N ILE A 155 -12.37 3.29 -26.04
CA ILE A 155 -11.38 2.22 -25.89
C ILE A 155 -11.53 1.29 -27.09
N LEU A 156 -10.43 1.06 -27.79
CA LEU A 156 -10.37 0.20 -28.97
C LEU A 156 -9.38 -0.95 -28.77
N ASP A 157 -9.71 -2.09 -29.35
CA ASP A 157 -8.90 -3.31 -29.37
C ASP A 157 -8.38 -3.58 -30.79
N CYS A 158 -7.08 -3.79 -30.92
CA CYS A 158 -6.44 -4.16 -32.17
C CYS A 158 -5.94 -5.61 -32.21
N SER A 159 -6.32 -6.48 -31.25
CA SER A 159 -5.89 -7.89 -31.20
C SER A 159 -6.18 -8.68 -32.48
N LYS A 160 -7.23 -8.30 -33.21
CA LYS A 160 -7.63 -8.91 -34.51
C LYS A 160 -7.03 -8.21 -35.72
N SER A 161 -6.24 -7.15 -35.55
CA SER A 161 -5.64 -6.41 -36.64
C SER A 161 -4.37 -7.13 -37.13
N ASN A 162 -4.34 -7.50 -38.41
CA ASN A 162 -3.13 -8.03 -39.03
C ASN A 162 -2.20 -6.93 -39.56
N ARG A 163 -2.60 -5.66 -39.41
CA ARG A 163 -1.91 -4.51 -40.01
C ARG A 163 -1.22 -3.64 -38.97
N PHE A 164 -1.82 -3.48 -37.76
CA PHE A 164 -1.36 -2.56 -36.76
C PHE A 164 -1.32 -3.24 -35.38
N ASN A 165 -0.27 -2.99 -34.61
CA ASN A 165 -0.32 -3.11 -33.15
C ASN A 165 -0.98 -1.85 -32.53
N ALA A 166 -1.17 -1.80 -31.22
CA ALA A 166 -1.88 -0.68 -30.57
C ALA A 166 -1.17 0.67 -30.72
N LEU A 167 0.15 0.68 -30.74
CA LEU A 167 0.95 1.90 -30.94
C LEU A 167 0.81 2.43 -32.39
N GLU A 168 0.92 1.55 -33.38
CA GLU A 168 0.75 1.92 -34.77
C GLU A 168 -0.69 2.35 -35.09
N ALA A 169 -1.68 1.70 -34.48
CA ALA A 169 -3.08 2.05 -34.60
C ALA A 169 -3.35 3.45 -33.98
N ALA A 170 -2.88 3.70 -32.76
CA ALA A 170 -3.03 5.01 -32.12
C ALA A 170 -2.43 6.13 -32.96
N ASN A 171 -1.21 5.95 -33.45
CA ASN A 171 -0.55 6.92 -34.33
C ASN A 171 -1.35 7.16 -35.61
N TYR A 172 -1.85 6.09 -36.25
CA TYR A 172 -2.67 6.22 -37.47
C TYR A 172 -3.93 7.05 -37.18
N PHE A 173 -4.64 6.80 -36.09
CA PHE A 173 -5.83 7.57 -35.69
C PHE A 173 -5.49 9.02 -35.41
N TYR A 174 -4.40 9.29 -34.66
CA TYR A 174 -3.94 10.64 -34.37
C TYR A 174 -3.60 11.45 -35.64
N GLU A 175 -2.83 10.85 -36.56
CA GLU A 175 -2.35 11.49 -37.78
C GLU A 175 -3.45 11.79 -38.79
N THR A 176 -4.66 11.20 -38.64
CA THR A 176 -5.83 11.62 -39.43
C THR A 176 -6.27 13.06 -39.10
N ASN A 177 -5.89 13.61 -37.96
CA ASN A 177 -6.35 14.90 -37.41
C ASN A 177 -7.87 15.01 -37.22
N LEU A 178 -8.59 13.89 -37.23
CA LEU A 178 -10.05 13.84 -37.05
C LEU A 178 -10.46 13.78 -35.59
N PHE A 179 -9.57 13.37 -34.70
CA PHE A 179 -9.79 13.19 -33.27
C PHE A 179 -9.03 14.23 -32.45
N GLU A 180 -9.40 14.39 -31.17
CA GLU A 180 -8.71 15.29 -30.24
C GLU A 180 -7.31 14.73 -29.94
N TYR A 181 -7.24 13.44 -29.58
CA TYR A 181 -6.02 12.65 -29.49
C TYR A 181 -6.29 11.15 -29.71
N ALA A 182 -5.23 10.40 -29.92
CA ALA A 182 -5.24 8.94 -29.87
C ALA A 182 -3.90 8.45 -29.30
N GLU A 183 -3.96 7.54 -28.32
CA GLU A 183 -2.81 7.10 -27.54
C GLU A 183 -2.82 5.57 -27.35
N PRO A 184 -1.67 4.88 -27.40
CA PRO A 184 -1.57 3.46 -27.09
C PRO A 184 -1.72 3.23 -25.57
N ASP A 185 -2.22 2.07 -25.18
CA ASP A 185 -2.19 1.61 -23.80
C ASP A 185 -0.80 1.03 -23.48
N LEU A 186 0.03 1.85 -22.84
CA LEU A 186 1.40 1.50 -22.48
C LEU A 186 1.46 1.04 -21.02
N MET A 187 2.01 -0.14 -20.80
CA MET A 187 2.31 -0.67 -19.49
C MET A 187 3.75 -0.28 -19.11
N SER A 188 3.91 0.66 -18.20
CA SER A 188 5.22 1.02 -17.66
C SER A 188 5.33 0.63 -16.20
N ASP A 189 6.57 0.51 -15.71
CA ASP A 189 6.82 0.49 -14.30
C ASP A 189 6.43 1.83 -13.70
N ILE A 190 5.32 1.86 -13.00
CA ILE A 190 5.12 2.91 -12.01
C ILE A 190 6.17 2.62 -10.93
N LYS A 191 7.24 3.41 -10.91
CA LYS A 191 8.22 3.34 -9.83
C LYS A 191 7.49 3.79 -8.58
N LEU A 192 7.25 2.84 -7.67
CA LEU A 192 6.80 3.19 -6.34
C LEU A 192 7.84 4.13 -5.73
N SER A 193 7.41 5.26 -5.24
CA SER A 193 8.23 6.22 -4.50
C SER A 193 8.55 5.65 -3.12
N CYS A 194 9.39 4.61 -3.08
CA CYS A 194 9.89 4.14 -1.79
C CYS A 194 10.80 5.20 -1.17
N PRO A 195 10.85 5.27 0.16
CA PRO A 195 11.65 6.24 0.88
C PRO A 195 13.13 6.28 0.49
N ASN A 196 13.73 7.48 0.61
CA ASN A 196 15.15 7.73 0.32
C ASN A 196 16.06 7.66 1.56
N ASP A 197 15.52 7.22 2.69
CA ASP A 197 16.22 7.14 3.98
C ASP A 197 17.40 6.18 3.89
N SER A 198 18.53 6.56 4.50
CA SER A 198 19.82 5.92 4.26
C SER A 198 19.87 4.43 4.61
N LEU A 199 19.03 3.97 5.54
CA LEU A 199 18.91 2.57 5.95
C LEU A 199 17.66 1.86 5.37
N PHE A 200 16.87 2.52 4.52
CA PHE A 200 15.65 1.94 3.95
C PHE A 200 15.93 0.61 3.22
N SER A 201 17.05 0.48 2.53
CA SER A 201 17.45 -0.76 1.86
C SER A 201 17.61 -1.97 2.79
N THR A 202 17.77 -1.74 4.10
CA THR A 202 17.86 -2.80 5.12
C THR A 202 16.49 -3.14 5.71
N GLN A 203 15.46 -2.32 5.46
CA GLN A 203 14.11 -2.50 5.99
C GLN A 203 13.30 -3.46 5.12
N TRP A 204 13.65 -4.76 5.17
CA TRP A 204 12.93 -5.81 4.45
C TRP A 204 11.44 -5.89 4.84
N ASN A 205 11.09 -5.46 6.02
CA ASN A 205 9.74 -5.39 6.54
C ASN A 205 8.85 -4.42 5.73
N LEU A 206 9.43 -3.35 5.19
CA LEU A 206 8.76 -2.33 4.38
C LEU A 206 8.83 -2.66 2.88
N LYS A 207 9.97 -3.18 2.42
CA LYS A 207 10.16 -3.66 1.04
C LYS A 207 11.11 -4.84 1.00
N ASN A 208 10.57 -6.00 0.65
CA ASN A 208 11.32 -7.24 0.60
C ASN A 208 11.61 -7.67 -0.85
N ILE A 209 12.85 -7.48 -1.28
CA ILE A 209 13.37 -7.89 -2.58
C ILE A 209 14.30 -9.11 -2.48
N GLY A 210 14.31 -9.80 -1.32
CA GLY A 210 15.21 -10.93 -1.04
C GLY A 210 16.54 -10.53 -0.38
N GLN A 211 16.69 -9.27 0.09
CA GLN A 211 17.88 -8.83 0.80
C GLN A 211 18.11 -9.62 2.08
N SER A 212 19.38 -9.80 2.46
CA SER A 212 19.77 -10.45 3.72
C SER A 212 19.27 -11.90 3.88
N GLY A 213 19.04 -12.61 2.78
CA GLY A 213 18.55 -14.00 2.81
C GLY A 213 17.02 -14.13 2.99
N CYS A 214 16.27 -13.03 2.89
CA CYS A 214 14.82 -13.06 2.89
C CYS A 214 14.24 -13.73 1.63
N ILE A 215 13.03 -14.26 1.71
CA ILE A 215 12.25 -14.62 0.53
C ILE A 215 11.47 -13.40 0.08
N SER A 216 11.70 -12.93 -1.14
CA SER A 216 11.08 -11.73 -1.71
C SER A 216 9.54 -11.77 -1.61
N GLY A 217 8.93 -10.60 -1.37
CA GLY A 217 7.47 -10.40 -1.35
C GLY A 217 6.79 -10.59 0.00
N TYR A 218 7.51 -11.02 1.04
CA TYR A 218 6.97 -11.09 2.41
C TYR A 218 7.25 -9.79 3.18
N ASP A 219 6.78 -8.65 2.67
CA ASP A 219 6.73 -7.35 3.34
C ASP A 219 5.28 -6.88 3.53
N ILE A 220 5.09 -5.73 4.13
CA ILE A 220 3.76 -5.17 4.41
C ILE A 220 3.17 -4.31 3.28
N ASN A 221 3.71 -4.35 2.05
CA ASN A 221 3.32 -3.49 0.92
C ASN A 221 3.38 -1.98 1.24
N TYR A 222 4.40 -1.58 2.02
CA TYR A 222 4.54 -0.23 2.54
C TYR A 222 4.69 0.84 1.45
N CYS A 223 5.51 0.61 0.41
CA CYS A 223 5.75 1.63 -0.61
C CYS A 223 4.46 2.06 -1.31
N LEU A 224 3.54 1.12 -1.58
CA LEU A 224 2.21 1.42 -2.13
C LEU A 224 1.34 2.24 -1.17
N ALA A 225 1.39 1.91 0.12
CA ALA A 225 0.66 2.66 1.15
C ALA A 225 1.22 4.07 1.32
N ASN A 226 2.57 4.20 1.34
CA ASN A 226 3.28 5.48 1.49
C ASN A 226 3.04 6.45 0.32
N ASP A 227 2.89 5.94 -0.91
CA ASP A 227 2.50 6.76 -2.07
C ASP A 227 1.09 7.34 -1.91
N ARG A 228 0.22 6.65 -1.16
CA ARG A 228 -1.16 7.07 -0.92
C ARG A 228 -1.27 8.01 0.29
N ILE A 229 -0.68 7.64 1.42
CA ILE A 229 -0.78 8.38 2.68
C ILE A 229 0.42 8.11 3.58
N THR A 230 0.88 9.16 4.24
CA THR A 230 2.01 9.14 5.19
C THR A 230 1.59 9.40 6.64
N GLY A 231 0.29 9.48 6.89
CA GLY A 231 -0.28 9.81 8.19
C GLY A 231 -0.73 11.26 8.31
N ASP A 232 -1.43 11.57 9.41
CA ASP A 232 -1.93 12.92 9.74
C ASP A 232 -1.56 13.28 11.18
N THR A 233 -1.18 14.53 11.43
CA THR A 233 -0.76 15.04 12.75
C THR A 233 -1.87 15.04 13.79
N SER A 234 -3.14 14.93 13.41
CA SER A 234 -4.26 14.76 14.32
C SER A 234 -4.36 13.35 14.91
N ILE A 235 -3.68 12.37 14.31
CA ILE A 235 -3.67 10.99 14.78
C ILE A 235 -2.50 10.79 15.73
N ILE A 236 -2.82 10.41 16.97
CA ILE A 236 -1.86 10.20 18.05
C ILE A 236 -1.71 8.71 18.31
N VAL A 237 -0.50 8.19 18.20
CA VAL A 237 -0.12 6.82 18.58
C VAL A 237 0.57 6.87 19.94
N ALA A 238 -0.09 6.39 20.97
CA ALA A 238 0.53 6.24 22.29
C ALA A 238 1.36 4.95 22.33
N VAL A 239 2.64 5.07 22.66
CA VAL A 239 3.55 3.95 22.89
C VAL A 239 3.74 3.79 24.39
N ILE A 240 3.09 2.76 24.97
CA ILE A 240 3.24 2.41 26.39
C ILE A 240 4.37 1.39 26.50
N ASP A 241 5.55 1.88 26.89
CA ASP A 241 6.80 1.10 26.84
C ASP A 241 7.84 1.71 27.81
N GLU A 242 9.12 1.50 27.58
CA GLU A 242 10.23 2.08 28.37
C GLU A 242 10.47 3.58 28.10
N GLY A 243 9.58 4.25 27.35
CA GLY A 243 9.71 5.64 26.93
C GLY A 243 10.33 5.78 25.54
N ILE A 244 10.29 7.00 25.01
CA ILE A 244 10.83 7.36 23.69
C ILE A 244 11.92 8.40 23.88
N ASP A 245 13.05 8.26 23.18
CA ASP A 245 14.06 9.31 23.06
C ASP A 245 13.50 10.47 22.24
N LYS A 246 12.98 11.47 22.92
CA LYS A 246 12.33 12.65 22.33
C LYS A 246 13.30 13.59 21.61
N THR A 247 14.61 13.32 21.71
CA THR A 247 15.66 14.10 21.06
C THR A 247 16.23 13.38 19.83
N HIS A 248 15.70 12.20 19.50
CA HIS A 248 16.16 11.42 18.36
C HIS A 248 15.91 12.18 17.05
N PRO A 249 16.92 12.41 16.19
CA PRO A 249 16.79 13.24 14.98
C PRO A 249 15.78 12.70 13.97
N ASP A 250 15.51 11.40 14.00
CA ASP A 250 14.57 10.71 13.11
C ASP A 250 13.16 10.52 13.73
N LEU A 251 12.88 11.13 14.89
CA LEU A 251 11.58 11.12 15.55
C LEU A 251 11.08 12.55 15.82
N PRO A 252 10.85 13.38 14.79
CA PRO A 252 10.47 14.79 14.97
C PRO A 252 9.03 14.98 15.45
N ASN A 253 8.12 14.03 15.21
CA ASN A 253 6.70 14.16 15.46
C ASN A 253 6.29 13.60 16.83
N ILE A 254 7.03 13.99 17.89
CA ILE A 254 6.69 13.62 19.27
C ILE A 254 5.58 14.53 19.79
N HIS A 255 4.51 13.91 20.29
CA HIS A 255 3.41 14.63 20.94
C HIS A 255 3.91 15.38 22.20
N PRO A 256 3.51 16.64 22.41
CA PRO A 256 4.02 17.45 23.52
C PRO A 256 3.66 16.88 24.90
N LEU A 257 2.51 16.21 25.01
CA LEU A 257 2.11 15.54 26.25
C LEU A 257 2.69 14.14 26.30
N SER A 258 3.26 13.78 27.45
CA SER A 258 3.85 12.48 27.73
C SER A 258 3.77 12.16 29.21
N PHE A 259 3.86 10.89 29.59
CA PHE A 259 3.60 10.47 30.98
C PHE A 259 4.55 9.37 31.43
N HIS A 260 5.01 9.47 32.69
CA HIS A 260 5.76 8.44 33.38
C HIS A 260 4.82 7.71 34.36
N CYS A 261 4.46 6.48 34.05
CA CYS A 261 3.47 5.70 34.77
C CYS A 261 3.84 5.46 36.23
N ASP A 262 5.07 5.02 36.49
CA ASP A 262 5.55 4.67 37.85
C ASP A 262 5.76 5.90 38.71
N ALA A 263 6.25 6.99 38.13
CA ALA A 263 6.38 8.26 38.84
C ALA A 263 5.03 9.00 39.01
N ASN A 264 4.00 8.59 38.26
CA ASN A 264 2.71 9.26 38.15
C ASN A 264 2.84 10.75 37.85
N ALA A 265 3.67 11.07 36.86
CA ALA A 265 4.07 12.43 36.51
C ALA A 265 4.27 12.63 35.01
N SER A 266 4.23 13.90 34.59
CA SER A 266 4.65 14.35 33.27
C SER A 266 5.88 15.26 33.39
N PRO A 267 6.77 15.27 32.42
CA PRO A 267 6.80 14.46 31.21
C PRO A 267 7.27 13.01 31.46
N SER A 268 7.12 12.15 30.41
CA SER A 268 7.69 10.81 30.43
C SER A 268 9.21 10.85 30.58
N GLY A 269 9.75 9.90 31.36
CA GLY A 269 11.19 9.60 31.37
C GLY A 269 11.59 8.64 30.23
N LEU A 270 12.88 8.45 30.04
CA LEU A 270 13.47 7.39 29.26
C LEU A 270 14.08 6.38 30.27
N VAL A 271 13.43 5.22 30.40
CA VAL A 271 13.83 4.21 31.40
C VAL A 271 14.50 2.98 30.78
N GLY A 272 14.46 2.91 29.45
CA GLY A 272 15.12 1.91 28.62
C GLY A 272 15.11 2.35 27.15
N ASN A 273 15.57 1.50 26.24
CA ASN A 273 15.65 1.82 24.82
C ASN A 273 14.59 1.13 23.95
N HIS A 274 13.79 0.25 24.54
CA HIS A 274 12.85 -0.59 23.81
C HIS A 274 11.73 0.24 23.17
N GLY A 275 11.15 1.18 23.89
CA GLY A 275 10.09 2.05 23.36
C GLY A 275 10.55 2.98 22.23
N THR A 276 11.83 3.41 22.24
CA THR A 276 12.40 4.18 21.12
C THR A 276 12.45 3.33 19.84
N LYS A 277 12.76 2.04 19.96
CA LYS A 277 12.77 1.10 18.81
C LYS A 277 11.34 0.90 18.26
N CYS A 278 10.35 0.69 19.13
CA CYS A 278 8.95 0.60 18.74
C CYS A 278 8.47 1.88 18.05
N ALA A 279 8.83 3.05 18.60
CA ALA A 279 8.48 4.35 18.04
C ALA A 279 9.04 4.56 16.63
N GLY A 280 10.26 4.11 16.37
CA GLY A 280 10.88 4.19 15.03
C GLY A 280 10.15 3.37 13.98
N VAL A 281 9.69 2.17 14.32
CA VAL A 281 8.86 1.37 13.40
C VAL A 281 7.55 2.08 13.06
N ILE A 282 6.91 2.73 14.04
CA ILE A 282 5.66 3.44 13.83
C ILE A 282 5.87 4.73 13.03
N GLY A 283 6.77 5.61 13.47
CA GLY A 283 6.75 6.99 13.05
C GLY A 283 8.11 7.66 12.86
N ALA A 284 9.18 6.90 12.52
CA ALA A 284 10.41 7.54 12.06
C ALA A 284 10.13 8.41 10.83
N ALA A 285 10.79 9.56 10.75
CA ALA A 285 10.61 10.48 9.63
C ALA A 285 11.04 9.81 8.33
N THR A 286 10.26 10.06 7.28
CA THR A 286 10.45 9.41 5.98
C THR A 286 10.86 10.44 4.94
N ASN A 287 11.69 10.04 3.97
CA ASN A 287 12.21 10.92 2.91
C ASN A 287 13.08 12.08 3.43
N ASN A 288 13.81 11.88 4.51
CA ASN A 288 14.70 12.87 5.10
C ASN A 288 16.20 12.59 4.83
N ASN A 289 16.52 11.53 4.07
CA ASN A 289 17.87 11.03 3.71
C ASN A 289 18.69 10.52 4.91
N ILE A 290 18.10 10.34 6.08
CA ILE A 290 18.79 9.79 7.27
C ILE A 290 18.03 8.58 7.81
N GLY A 291 18.74 7.68 8.47
CA GLY A 291 18.16 6.59 9.26
C GLY A 291 17.17 5.71 8.52
N VAL A 292 16.01 5.53 9.13
CA VAL A 292 15.00 4.55 8.77
C VAL A 292 13.66 5.23 8.46
N ALA A 293 12.82 4.60 7.65
CA ALA A 293 11.45 5.02 7.42
C ALA A 293 10.50 4.42 8.47
N GLY A 294 9.61 5.23 9.02
CA GLY A 294 8.47 4.78 9.83
C GLY A 294 7.23 4.51 8.96
N ILE A 295 6.27 3.78 9.50
CA ILE A 295 5.04 3.41 8.75
C ILE A 295 4.09 4.60 8.64
N ALA A 296 3.92 5.37 9.71
CA ALA A 296 3.05 6.54 9.78
C ALA A 296 3.84 7.79 10.22
N PRO A 297 4.79 8.27 9.39
CA PRO A 297 5.76 9.29 9.79
C PRO A 297 5.15 10.64 10.17
N ASN A 298 3.96 10.97 9.65
CA ASN A 298 3.28 12.23 9.96
C ASN A 298 2.32 12.15 11.16
N CYS A 299 2.09 10.95 11.73
CA CYS A 299 1.34 10.82 12.96
C CYS A 299 2.17 11.25 14.18
N GLN A 300 1.51 11.68 15.24
CA GLN A 300 2.19 12.06 16.48
C GLN A 300 2.44 10.84 17.39
N LEU A 301 3.63 10.75 17.97
CA LEU A 301 4.01 9.70 18.91
C LEU A 301 3.90 10.22 20.35
N MET A 302 2.98 9.68 21.15
CA MET A 302 2.86 10.00 22.57
C MET A 302 3.67 9.03 23.41
N ALA A 303 4.72 9.53 24.07
CA ALA A 303 5.58 8.72 24.92
C ALA A 303 4.93 8.46 26.30
N ILE A 304 4.71 7.19 26.61
CA ILE A 304 4.22 6.75 27.93
C ILE A 304 5.22 5.73 28.48
N SER A 305 6.00 6.14 29.49
CA SER A 305 7.08 5.34 30.03
C SER A 305 6.69 4.57 31.29
N SER A 306 7.16 3.33 31.39
CA SER A 306 7.04 2.48 32.58
C SER A 306 8.28 1.58 32.71
N PHE A 307 8.66 1.29 33.96
CA PHE A 307 9.61 0.22 34.28
C PHE A 307 8.90 -1.14 34.13
N LEU A 308 8.81 -1.67 32.94
CA LEU A 308 8.00 -2.85 32.61
C LEU A 308 8.35 -4.10 33.46
N THR A 309 9.56 -4.20 33.98
CA THR A 309 10.07 -5.40 34.65
C THR A 309 10.34 -5.26 36.16
N SER A 310 10.25 -4.06 36.73
CA SER A 310 10.78 -3.83 38.10
C SER A 310 9.96 -2.90 39.00
N SER A 311 8.72 -2.57 38.63
CA SER A 311 7.86 -1.70 39.44
C SER A 311 7.00 -2.51 40.44
N ALA A 312 7.01 -2.15 41.69
CA ALA A 312 6.16 -2.76 42.72
C ALA A 312 4.66 -2.51 42.49
N ASP A 313 4.30 -1.46 41.74
CA ASP A 313 2.93 -1.04 41.43
C ASP A 313 2.65 -1.13 39.91
N GLY A 314 3.43 -1.92 39.17
CA GLY A 314 3.49 -1.90 37.71
C GLY A 314 2.14 -1.99 37.01
N MET A 315 1.24 -2.90 37.42
CA MET A 315 -0.06 -3.04 36.79
C MET A 315 -0.94 -1.80 36.92
N ARG A 316 -0.93 -1.16 38.11
CA ARG A 316 -1.66 0.07 38.34
C ARG A 316 -0.99 1.25 37.64
N ALA A 317 0.33 1.26 37.55
CA ALA A 317 1.09 2.25 36.80
C ALA A 317 0.73 2.21 35.33
N LEU A 318 0.72 1.02 34.71
CA LEU A 318 0.28 0.82 33.31
C LEU A 318 -1.18 1.24 33.09
N ALA A 319 -2.08 0.93 34.03
CA ALA A 319 -3.47 1.39 33.98
C ALA A 319 -3.59 2.92 33.92
N LYS A 320 -2.76 3.66 34.68
CA LYS A 320 -2.69 5.13 34.59
C LYS A 320 -2.17 5.59 33.22
N GLY A 321 -1.22 4.86 32.63
CA GLY A 321 -0.71 5.11 31.29
C GLY A 321 -1.81 5.02 30.24
N PHE A 322 -2.64 3.98 30.26
CA PHE A 322 -3.82 3.85 29.39
C PHE A 322 -4.79 5.01 29.57
N ASN A 323 -5.14 5.33 30.84
CA ASN A 323 -6.06 6.43 31.12
C ASN A 323 -5.49 7.79 30.67
N PHE A 324 -4.19 8.02 30.84
CA PHE A 324 -3.53 9.23 30.32
C PHE A 324 -3.62 9.30 28.81
N ALA A 325 -3.30 8.21 28.09
CA ALA A 325 -3.38 8.15 26.64
C ALA A 325 -4.78 8.51 26.13
N VAL A 326 -5.83 7.87 26.68
CA VAL A 326 -7.23 8.12 26.31
C VAL A 326 -7.62 9.58 26.58
N ASN A 327 -7.32 10.10 27.77
CA ASN A 327 -7.70 11.45 28.18
C ASN A 327 -6.96 12.55 27.38
N ASN A 328 -5.87 12.22 26.72
CA ASN A 328 -5.08 13.14 25.90
C ASN A 328 -5.14 12.80 24.40
N GLY A 329 -6.21 12.13 23.94
CA GLY A 329 -6.57 12.03 22.55
C GLY A 329 -5.85 10.93 21.76
N ALA A 330 -5.25 9.93 22.39
CA ALA A 330 -4.66 8.81 21.68
C ALA A 330 -5.70 8.11 20.79
N SER A 331 -5.32 7.87 19.55
CA SER A 331 -6.13 7.14 18.56
C SER A 331 -5.76 5.66 18.52
N VAL A 332 -4.47 5.36 18.65
CA VAL A 332 -3.90 4.02 18.68
C VAL A 332 -3.05 3.89 19.95
N ILE A 333 -3.06 2.73 20.59
CA ILE A 333 -2.22 2.43 21.76
C ILE A 333 -1.42 1.16 21.45
N SER A 334 -0.11 1.31 21.28
CA SER A 334 0.85 0.24 20.98
C SER A 334 1.49 -0.29 22.25
N ASN A 335 1.47 -1.63 22.42
CA ASN A 335 1.91 -2.32 23.63
C ASN A 335 2.78 -3.52 23.27
N SER A 336 4.09 -3.37 23.39
CA SER A 336 5.07 -4.41 23.07
C SER A 336 5.61 -5.11 24.31
N TRP A 337 4.72 -5.51 25.21
CA TRP A 337 5.03 -6.17 26.49
C TRP A 337 3.95 -7.18 26.87
N GLU A 338 4.30 -8.08 27.79
CA GLU A 338 3.42 -9.10 28.37
C GLU A 338 3.48 -9.10 29.91
N SER A 339 2.54 -9.78 30.56
CA SER A 339 2.57 -10.07 32.00
C SER A 339 2.03 -11.47 32.28
N LYS A 340 2.59 -12.11 33.30
CA LYS A 340 2.04 -13.36 33.84
C LYS A 340 0.94 -13.13 34.88
N ILE A 341 0.76 -11.89 35.33
CA ILE A 341 -0.18 -11.52 36.39
C ILE A 341 -1.35 -10.76 35.81
N LYS A 342 -2.54 -11.32 35.93
CA LYS A 342 -3.81 -10.65 35.53
C LYS A 342 -4.19 -9.60 36.60
N ASN A 343 -4.68 -8.44 36.13
CA ASN A 343 -5.04 -7.34 37.01
C ASN A 343 -6.31 -6.62 36.54
N THR A 344 -7.32 -6.56 37.42
CA THR A 344 -8.63 -5.99 37.10
C THR A 344 -8.57 -4.48 36.81
N THR A 345 -7.74 -3.72 37.51
CA THR A 345 -7.58 -2.28 37.25
C THR A 345 -7.03 -2.03 35.84
N LEU A 346 -6.00 -2.78 35.46
CA LEU A 346 -5.44 -2.70 34.11
C LEU A 346 -6.47 -3.12 33.05
N ASN A 347 -7.19 -4.24 33.29
CA ASN A 347 -8.26 -4.70 32.40
C ASN A 347 -9.30 -3.60 32.15
N THR A 348 -9.74 -2.95 33.24
CA THR A 348 -10.72 -1.86 33.17
C THR A 348 -10.21 -0.69 32.33
N SER A 349 -8.94 -0.31 32.47
CA SER A 349 -8.35 0.80 31.70
C SER A 349 -8.17 0.44 30.22
N ILE A 350 -7.77 -0.79 29.91
CA ILE A 350 -7.71 -1.28 28.52
C ILE A 350 -9.10 -1.26 27.88
N MET A 351 -10.11 -1.83 28.56
CA MET A 351 -11.48 -1.87 28.02
C MET A 351 -12.12 -0.48 27.94
N ASN A 352 -11.74 0.46 28.81
CA ASN A 352 -12.15 1.85 28.69
C ASN A 352 -11.55 2.51 27.43
N ALA A 353 -10.29 2.25 27.12
CA ALA A 353 -9.66 2.74 25.90
C ALA A 353 -10.38 2.23 24.64
N ILE A 354 -10.68 0.93 24.60
CA ILE A 354 -11.37 0.27 23.48
C ILE A 354 -12.80 0.81 23.29
N ARG A 355 -13.53 1.08 24.35
CA ARG A 355 -14.95 1.44 24.28
C ARG A 355 -15.20 2.94 24.19
N ASN A 356 -14.46 3.72 24.95
CA ASN A 356 -14.75 5.13 25.22
C ASN A 356 -13.70 6.09 24.64
N GLY A 357 -12.55 5.59 24.20
CA GLY A 357 -11.54 6.42 23.51
C GLY A 357 -12.10 7.05 22.25
N ARG A 358 -11.44 8.09 21.74
CA ARG A 358 -11.85 8.79 20.51
C ARG A 358 -13.34 9.19 20.51
N ASN A 359 -13.82 9.72 21.61
CA ASN A 359 -15.22 10.15 21.78
C ASN A 359 -16.25 9.02 21.52
N GLY A 360 -15.93 7.79 21.91
CA GLY A 360 -16.81 6.63 21.77
C GLY A 360 -16.56 5.78 20.49
N LEU A 361 -15.69 6.21 19.57
CA LEU A 361 -15.26 5.38 18.45
C LEU A 361 -14.29 4.27 18.87
N GLY A 362 -13.67 4.38 20.04
CA GLY A 362 -12.70 3.47 20.61
C GLY A 362 -11.26 3.73 20.11
N CYS A 363 -10.28 3.61 21.01
CA CYS A 363 -8.87 3.54 20.61
C CYS A 363 -8.56 2.14 20.05
N VAL A 364 -7.77 2.08 18.98
CA VAL A 364 -7.22 0.80 18.50
C VAL A 364 -6.11 0.37 19.46
N VAL A 365 -6.35 -0.69 20.24
CA VAL A 365 -5.39 -1.23 21.20
C VAL A 365 -4.69 -2.42 20.57
N VAL A 366 -3.37 -2.32 20.36
CA VAL A 366 -2.54 -3.33 19.74
C VAL A 366 -1.58 -3.92 20.77
N PHE A 367 -1.50 -5.24 20.82
CA PHE A 367 -0.58 -5.96 21.69
C PHE A 367 0.28 -6.97 20.94
N ALA A 368 1.53 -7.09 21.35
CA ALA A 368 2.40 -8.19 20.98
C ALA A 368 1.91 -9.51 21.60
N ALA A 369 1.97 -10.61 20.83
CA ALA A 369 1.52 -11.94 21.29
C ALA A 369 2.42 -12.57 22.36
N ALA A 370 3.65 -12.07 22.52
CA ALA A 370 4.77 -12.57 23.31
C ALA A 370 5.68 -13.60 22.60
N ASN A 371 6.81 -13.98 23.23
CA ASN A 371 7.96 -14.60 22.55
C ASN A 371 8.35 -15.99 23.08
N ASN A 372 7.42 -16.69 23.72
CA ASN A 372 7.69 -17.94 24.45
C ASN A 372 7.45 -19.21 23.59
N ASN A 373 7.05 -19.05 22.30
CA ASN A 373 6.59 -20.13 21.42
C ASN A 373 5.45 -20.96 22.06
N ASP A 374 4.53 -20.28 22.70
CA ASP A 374 3.41 -20.83 23.49
C ASP A 374 2.11 -20.10 23.09
N THR A 375 1.06 -20.24 23.86
CA THR A 375 -0.19 -19.52 23.68
C THR A 375 -0.04 -18.02 23.94
N VAL A 376 -0.92 -17.20 23.33
CA VAL A 376 -0.93 -15.75 23.50
C VAL A 376 -0.98 -15.37 24.97
N SER A 377 -0.08 -14.47 25.37
CA SER A 377 0.07 -14.05 26.77
C SER A 377 -0.89 -12.89 27.15
N TYR A 378 -1.15 -12.74 28.44
CA TYR A 378 -1.88 -11.58 28.98
C TYR A 378 -1.00 -10.30 28.90
N PRO A 379 -1.56 -9.12 28.59
CA PRO A 379 -2.97 -8.76 28.39
C PRO A 379 -3.53 -9.01 26.99
N ALA A 380 -2.73 -9.44 26.02
CA ALA A 380 -3.18 -9.64 24.64
C ALA A 380 -4.41 -10.58 24.56
N ASN A 381 -4.44 -11.63 25.39
CA ASN A 381 -5.56 -12.59 25.45
C ASN A 381 -6.74 -12.15 26.36
N LEU A 382 -6.86 -10.85 26.67
CA LEU A 382 -7.91 -10.36 27.56
C LEU A 382 -9.30 -10.35 26.89
N ASN A 383 -9.35 -9.93 25.65
CA ASN A 383 -10.60 -9.70 24.92
C ASN A 383 -10.36 -9.65 23.41
N ASP A 384 -11.29 -10.18 22.63
CA ASP A 384 -11.23 -10.26 21.15
C ASP A 384 -11.23 -8.89 20.43
N SER A 385 -11.47 -7.79 21.15
CA SER A 385 -11.33 -6.43 20.62
C SER A 385 -9.90 -5.88 20.71
N ILE A 386 -8.97 -6.62 21.29
CA ILE A 386 -7.54 -6.30 21.26
C ILE A 386 -6.97 -6.88 19.97
N LEU A 387 -6.22 -6.08 19.23
CA LEU A 387 -5.55 -6.54 18.02
C LEU A 387 -4.21 -7.19 18.40
N VAL A 388 -4.14 -8.50 18.27
CA VAL A 388 -3.00 -9.32 18.72
C VAL A 388 -2.07 -9.65 17.56
N VAL A 389 -0.79 -9.33 17.71
CA VAL A 389 0.19 -9.41 16.63
C VAL A 389 1.29 -10.43 16.93
N GLY A 390 1.40 -11.44 16.08
CA GLY A 390 2.50 -12.40 16.07
C GLY A 390 3.68 -11.92 15.21
N ALA A 391 4.85 -12.51 15.45
CA ALA A 391 6.06 -12.22 14.68
C ALA A 391 6.24 -13.20 13.51
N MET A 392 6.49 -12.66 12.32
CA MET A 392 6.85 -13.40 11.11
C MET A 392 8.36 -13.29 10.86
N SER A 393 8.97 -14.39 10.43
CA SER A 393 10.36 -14.46 9.93
C SER A 393 10.47 -13.92 8.49
N PRO A 394 11.69 -13.60 8.01
CA PRO A 394 11.88 -13.12 6.64
C PRO A 394 11.50 -14.11 5.54
N CYS A 395 11.17 -15.36 5.88
CA CYS A 395 10.74 -16.38 4.93
C CYS A 395 9.22 -16.56 4.85
N GLY A 396 8.45 -15.64 5.43
CA GLY A 396 6.99 -15.71 5.41
C GLY A 396 6.41 -16.75 6.38
N GLU A 397 7.17 -17.20 7.36
CA GLU A 397 6.73 -18.17 8.37
C GLU A 397 6.56 -17.48 9.73
N ARG A 398 5.65 -17.99 10.58
CA ARG A 398 5.64 -17.60 11.99
C ARG A 398 7.05 -17.82 12.57
N LYS A 399 7.59 -16.82 13.25
CA LYS A 399 8.86 -16.98 13.95
C LYS A 399 8.75 -18.08 15.00
N ASN A 400 9.57 -19.11 14.85
CA ASN A 400 9.71 -20.21 15.80
C ASN A 400 11.19 -20.66 15.84
N PRO A 401 11.60 -21.52 16.79
CA PRO A 401 13.00 -21.95 16.90
C PRO A 401 13.59 -22.63 15.65
N ASN A 402 12.75 -23.08 14.72
CA ASN A 402 13.16 -23.76 13.49
C ASN A 402 12.98 -22.90 12.22
N SER A 403 12.55 -21.63 12.36
CA SER A 403 12.38 -20.74 11.22
C SER A 403 13.71 -20.40 10.55
N CYS A 404 13.66 -20.02 9.28
CA CYS A 404 14.83 -19.86 8.40
C CYS A 404 15.86 -18.81 8.83
N ASP A 405 15.49 -17.92 9.75
CA ASP A 405 16.36 -16.84 10.25
C ASP A 405 17.55 -17.34 11.10
N GLY A 406 17.54 -18.61 11.49
CA GLY A 406 18.62 -19.24 12.26
C GLY A 406 18.62 -18.90 13.75
N GLU A 407 17.68 -18.11 14.25
CA GLU A 407 17.54 -17.84 15.67
C GLU A 407 16.71 -18.91 16.37
N THR A 408 17.32 -19.70 17.23
CA THR A 408 16.67 -20.86 17.88
C THR A 408 16.15 -20.58 19.29
N GLY A 409 16.49 -19.41 19.87
CA GLY A 409 16.26 -19.09 21.30
C GLY A 409 14.84 -18.63 21.64
N TRP A 410 13.98 -18.38 20.64
CA TRP A 410 12.64 -17.83 20.87
C TRP A 410 11.67 -18.17 19.74
N GLY A 411 10.38 -17.94 20.00
CA GLY A 411 9.34 -18.06 18.99
C GLY A 411 8.13 -17.20 19.35
N SER A 412 7.46 -16.68 18.32
CA SER A 412 6.20 -15.95 18.46
C SER A 412 5.15 -16.83 19.13
N ASN A 413 4.46 -16.31 20.12
CA ASN A 413 3.27 -16.96 20.64
C ASN A 413 2.16 -16.98 19.57
N TYR A 414 1.24 -17.95 19.70
CA TYR A 414 0.19 -18.27 18.74
C TYR A 414 -1.05 -18.79 19.49
N GLY A 415 -2.11 -19.10 18.78
CA GLY A 415 -3.34 -19.63 19.38
C GLY A 415 -4.58 -18.86 19.00
N THR A 416 -5.67 -19.19 19.67
CA THR A 416 -7.03 -18.74 19.34
C THR A 416 -7.24 -17.22 19.38
N GLU A 417 -6.40 -16.48 20.08
CA GLU A 417 -6.47 -15.03 20.23
C GLU A 417 -5.63 -14.27 19.21
N LEU A 418 -4.84 -14.98 18.37
CA LEU A 418 -3.97 -14.34 17.38
C LEU A 418 -4.78 -13.80 16.21
N ASP A 419 -4.63 -12.51 15.89
CA ASP A 419 -5.34 -11.90 14.77
C ASP A 419 -4.49 -11.92 13.49
N VAL A 420 -3.27 -11.39 13.55
CA VAL A 420 -2.39 -11.24 12.38
C VAL A 420 -0.93 -11.45 12.75
N VAL A 421 -0.11 -11.61 11.72
CA VAL A 421 1.35 -11.53 11.86
C VAL A 421 1.91 -10.33 11.12
N ALA A 422 3.04 -9.82 11.63
CA ALA A 422 3.84 -8.79 10.97
C ALA A 422 5.33 -9.15 11.07
N PRO A 423 6.21 -8.52 10.26
CA PRO A 423 7.65 -8.74 10.34
C PRO A 423 8.19 -8.55 11.76
N GLY A 424 8.90 -9.57 12.27
CA GLY A 424 9.34 -9.60 13.67
C GLY A 424 10.79 -10.00 13.88
N VAL A 425 11.59 -10.13 12.83
CA VAL A 425 12.99 -10.58 12.91
C VAL A 425 13.89 -9.66 12.10
N GLY A 426 14.99 -9.20 12.70
CA GLY A 426 15.99 -8.38 12.00
C GLY A 426 15.45 -7.03 11.53
N ILE A 427 14.61 -6.39 12.32
CA ILE A 427 13.99 -5.11 11.96
C ILE A 427 14.95 -3.96 12.20
N SER A 428 15.18 -3.15 11.15
CA SER A 428 15.93 -1.91 11.24
C SER A 428 15.04 -0.79 11.76
N THR A 429 15.49 -0.11 12.84
CA THR A 429 14.71 0.93 13.51
C THR A 429 15.60 1.89 14.31
N THR A 430 15.02 2.96 14.84
CA THR A 430 15.69 3.91 15.74
C THR A 430 16.12 3.26 17.05
N ASN A 431 17.12 3.84 17.71
CA ASN A 431 17.59 3.48 19.05
C ASN A 431 17.88 4.77 19.82
N TRP A 432 18.08 4.70 21.13
CA TRP A 432 18.36 5.89 21.93
C TRP A 432 19.68 6.58 21.53
N GLN A 433 19.86 7.82 22.02
CA GLN A 433 21.04 8.66 21.71
C GLN A 433 21.26 8.92 20.20
N GLY A 434 20.14 9.01 19.45
CA GLY A 434 20.19 9.27 18.02
C GLY A 434 20.71 8.09 17.17
N GLY A 435 20.81 6.88 17.74
CA GLY A 435 21.33 5.70 17.08
C GLY A 435 20.28 4.88 16.34
N TYR A 436 20.74 3.83 15.65
CA TYR A 436 19.91 2.87 14.93
C TYR A 436 20.35 1.44 15.24
N VAL A 437 19.44 0.49 15.07
CA VAL A 437 19.72 -0.95 15.13
C VAL A 437 19.10 -1.64 13.91
N ASN A 438 19.66 -2.78 13.53
CA ASN A 438 19.17 -3.61 12.43
C ASN A 438 18.79 -5.04 12.87
N ASN A 439 18.66 -5.24 14.16
CA ASN A 439 18.38 -6.54 14.79
C ASN A 439 17.30 -6.45 15.87
N PHE A 440 16.32 -5.55 15.69
CA PHE A 440 15.18 -5.50 16.61
C PHE A 440 14.27 -6.69 16.32
N ASN A 441 14.21 -7.62 17.28
CA ASN A 441 13.51 -8.90 17.19
C ASN A 441 12.34 -8.95 18.17
N GLY A 442 11.43 -9.89 17.92
CA GLY A 442 10.31 -10.18 18.81
C GLY A 442 8.96 -9.79 18.24
N THR A 443 7.90 -10.28 18.87
CA THR A 443 6.56 -9.74 18.65
C THR A 443 6.49 -8.25 19.03
N SER A 444 7.47 -7.79 19.82
CA SER A 444 7.70 -6.37 20.10
C SER A 444 8.03 -5.52 18.89
N SER A 445 8.69 -6.08 17.86
CA SER A 445 8.91 -5.38 16.61
C SER A 445 7.73 -5.53 15.65
N ALA A 446 6.97 -6.62 15.72
CA ALA A 446 5.79 -6.86 14.90
C ALA A 446 4.58 -5.96 15.30
N CYS A 447 4.32 -5.81 16.59
CA CYS A 447 3.23 -5.00 17.13
C CYS A 447 3.21 -3.55 16.59
N PRO A 448 4.32 -2.78 16.59
CA PRO A 448 4.32 -1.42 16.10
C PRO A 448 4.06 -1.31 14.58
N HIS A 449 4.30 -2.36 13.77
CA HIS A 449 3.88 -2.37 12.37
C HIS A 449 2.37 -2.21 12.25
N VAL A 450 1.63 -2.99 13.00
CA VAL A 450 0.17 -2.96 12.99
C VAL A 450 -0.37 -1.65 13.59
N ALA A 451 0.27 -1.15 14.64
CA ALA A 451 -0.07 0.17 15.20
C ALA A 451 0.14 1.31 14.19
N GLY A 452 1.22 1.27 13.40
CA GLY A 452 1.47 2.22 12.31
C GLY A 452 0.44 2.11 11.18
N ILE A 453 0.07 0.89 10.76
CA ILE A 453 -0.97 0.66 9.75
C ILE A 453 -2.32 1.20 10.25
N ALA A 454 -2.70 0.92 11.49
CA ALA A 454 -3.92 1.46 12.09
C ALA A 454 -3.93 3.00 12.10
N ALA A 455 -2.77 3.62 12.37
CA ALA A 455 -2.62 5.07 12.32
C ALA A 455 -2.79 5.63 10.90
N LEU A 456 -2.25 4.97 9.87
CA LEU A 456 -2.48 5.34 8.47
C LEU A 456 -3.97 5.23 8.09
N MET A 457 -4.64 4.14 8.49
CA MET A 457 -6.08 3.96 8.24
C MET A 457 -6.93 5.05 8.88
N LEU A 458 -6.61 5.43 10.13
CA LEU A 458 -7.31 6.51 10.83
C LEU A 458 -6.96 7.89 10.28
N SER A 459 -5.79 8.06 9.66
CA SER A 459 -5.45 9.27 8.92
C SER A 459 -6.24 9.37 7.62
N GLU A 460 -6.50 8.24 6.96
CA GLU A 460 -7.33 8.15 5.76
C GLU A 460 -8.81 8.37 6.09
N ASN A 461 -9.29 7.75 7.19
CA ASN A 461 -10.68 7.86 7.64
C ASN A 461 -10.77 7.91 9.18
N PRO A 462 -10.81 9.11 9.78
CA PRO A 462 -10.83 9.27 11.23
C PRO A 462 -12.13 8.84 11.89
N LEU A 463 -13.16 8.50 11.12
CA LEU A 463 -14.47 8.06 11.63
C LEU A 463 -14.59 6.54 11.80
N LEU A 464 -13.62 5.77 11.35
CA LEU A 464 -13.61 4.33 11.60
C LEU A 464 -13.65 4.07 13.12
N THR A 465 -14.54 3.18 13.52
CA THR A 465 -14.52 2.67 14.89
C THR A 465 -13.29 1.78 15.12
N GLN A 466 -12.95 1.53 16.37
CA GLN A 466 -11.93 0.55 16.71
C GLN A 466 -12.20 -0.81 16.03
N LYS A 467 -13.47 -1.24 16.06
CA LYS A 467 -13.88 -2.50 15.44
C LYS A 467 -13.68 -2.48 13.91
N ASP A 468 -14.02 -1.40 13.22
CA ASP A 468 -13.83 -1.29 11.77
C ASP A 468 -12.35 -1.42 11.40
N VAL A 469 -11.46 -0.80 12.19
CA VAL A 469 -10.01 -0.90 11.97
C VAL A 469 -9.52 -2.34 12.15
N CYS A 470 -9.96 -3.04 13.20
CA CYS A 470 -9.62 -4.45 13.39
C CYS A 470 -10.14 -5.32 12.25
N ASP A 471 -11.43 -5.20 11.91
CA ASP A 471 -12.05 -5.99 10.83
C ASP A 471 -11.35 -5.78 9.47
N ILE A 472 -10.93 -4.55 9.17
CA ILE A 472 -10.22 -4.24 7.93
C ILE A 472 -8.82 -4.84 7.95
N ILE A 473 -8.04 -4.69 9.02
CA ILE A 473 -6.69 -5.25 9.13
C ILE A 473 -6.74 -6.77 8.98
N GLU A 474 -7.70 -7.42 9.62
CA GLU A 474 -7.91 -8.87 9.55
C GLU A 474 -8.33 -9.34 8.15
N SER A 475 -9.33 -8.68 7.56
CA SER A 475 -9.88 -9.08 6.25
C SER A 475 -8.95 -8.79 5.07
N THR A 476 -8.02 -7.84 5.23
CA THR A 476 -7.02 -7.49 4.19
C THR A 476 -5.68 -8.19 4.38
N ALA A 477 -5.50 -8.94 5.47
CA ALA A 477 -4.30 -9.71 5.70
C ALA A 477 -4.07 -10.75 4.60
N ARG A 478 -2.83 -10.88 4.14
CA ARG A 478 -2.46 -11.81 3.08
C ARG A 478 -2.18 -13.19 3.64
N HIS A 479 -2.81 -14.22 3.11
CA HIS A 479 -2.42 -15.61 3.42
C HIS A 479 -0.98 -15.85 2.97
N ILE A 480 -0.14 -16.27 3.90
CA ILE A 480 1.27 -16.62 3.66
C ILE A 480 1.45 -18.13 3.77
N ARG A 481 2.43 -18.66 3.05
CA ARG A 481 2.86 -20.06 3.14
C ARG A 481 1.68 -21.04 3.20
N THR A 482 0.76 -20.95 2.25
CA THR A 482 -0.38 -21.88 2.12
C THR A 482 0.06 -23.33 1.84
N ASP A 483 1.34 -23.53 1.56
CA ASP A 483 2.00 -24.83 1.48
C ASP A 483 2.20 -25.50 2.87
N ILE A 484 2.26 -24.70 3.94
CA ILE A 484 2.45 -25.21 5.32
C ILE A 484 1.32 -24.81 6.27
N TYR A 485 0.62 -23.69 6.04
CA TYR A 485 -0.49 -23.25 6.88
C TYR A 485 -1.85 -23.55 6.23
N ASN A 486 -2.67 -24.32 6.93
CA ASN A 486 -4.04 -24.59 6.50
C ASN A 486 -4.97 -23.52 7.08
N TYR A 487 -5.44 -22.61 6.24
CA TYR A 487 -6.42 -21.60 6.59
C TYR A 487 -7.83 -22.17 6.46
N SER A 488 -8.69 -21.94 7.45
CA SER A 488 -10.05 -22.47 7.48
C SER A 488 -11.04 -21.51 8.13
N ASN A 489 -12.33 -21.73 7.92
CA ASN A 489 -13.36 -21.01 8.64
C ASN A 489 -13.40 -21.48 10.11
N VAL A 490 -13.24 -20.55 11.04
CA VAL A 490 -13.25 -20.79 12.48
C VAL A 490 -14.36 -19.99 13.12
N VAL A 491 -15.18 -20.61 13.98
CA VAL A 491 -16.27 -19.94 14.71
C VAL A 491 -15.69 -18.82 15.57
N GLY A 492 -16.26 -17.62 15.44
CA GLY A 492 -15.77 -16.41 16.10
C GLY A 492 -14.72 -15.63 15.32
N ARG A 493 -14.18 -16.17 14.22
CA ARG A 493 -13.23 -15.52 13.30
C ARG A 493 -13.96 -15.15 12.00
N ASN A 494 -14.59 -13.95 11.96
CA ASN A 494 -15.58 -13.60 10.94
C ASN A 494 -15.00 -12.88 9.73
N ASN A 495 -13.71 -12.48 9.77
CA ASN A 495 -13.10 -11.60 8.77
C ASN A 495 -12.33 -12.37 7.67
N GLY A 496 -12.55 -13.69 7.56
CA GLY A 496 -11.97 -14.54 6.52
C GLY A 496 -11.49 -15.89 7.03
N LEU A 497 -10.73 -16.57 6.20
CA LEU A 497 -10.06 -17.83 6.60
C LEU A 497 -8.92 -17.52 7.58
N TRP A 498 -8.80 -18.32 8.61
CA TRP A 498 -7.88 -18.10 9.71
C TRP A 498 -7.05 -19.36 10.04
N ASN A 499 -5.88 -19.16 10.64
CA ASN A 499 -4.98 -20.21 11.10
C ASN A 499 -4.41 -19.88 12.49
N ASN A 500 -4.28 -20.84 13.38
CA ASN A 500 -3.88 -20.62 14.77
C ASN A 500 -2.41 -20.22 14.97
N GLU A 501 -1.55 -20.37 13.95
CA GLU A 501 -0.14 -19.97 14.02
C GLU A 501 0.14 -18.59 13.43
N VAL A 502 -0.66 -18.17 12.45
CA VAL A 502 -0.46 -16.93 11.69
C VAL A 502 -1.70 -16.05 11.62
N GLY A 503 -2.75 -16.37 12.36
CA GLY A 503 -4.00 -15.61 12.35
C GLY A 503 -4.64 -15.55 10.96
N TYR A 504 -5.13 -14.36 10.56
CA TYR A 504 -5.60 -14.11 9.19
C TYR A 504 -4.46 -13.98 8.17
N GLY A 505 -3.21 -13.90 8.62
CA GLY A 505 -2.03 -13.84 7.77
C GLY A 505 -1.16 -12.60 8.02
N LEU A 506 -0.33 -12.25 7.02
CA LEU A 506 0.55 -11.09 7.04
C LEU A 506 -0.23 -9.81 6.77
N VAL A 507 -0.10 -8.81 7.63
CA VAL A 507 -0.70 -7.50 7.44
C VAL A 507 -0.26 -6.86 6.12
N ASP A 508 -1.19 -6.15 5.48
CA ASP A 508 -0.99 -5.46 4.21
C ASP A 508 -1.37 -3.98 4.37
N ALA A 509 -0.38 -3.11 4.45
CA ALA A 509 -0.60 -1.69 4.69
C ALA A 509 -1.39 -1.02 3.56
N TYR A 510 -1.10 -1.38 2.31
CA TYR A 510 -1.79 -0.79 1.16
C TYR A 510 -3.27 -1.21 1.10
N SER A 511 -3.54 -2.50 1.20
CA SER A 511 -4.90 -3.03 1.16
C SER A 511 -5.75 -2.51 2.32
N ALA A 512 -5.17 -2.41 3.53
CA ALA A 512 -5.85 -1.88 4.71
C ALA A 512 -6.21 -0.39 4.54
N VAL A 513 -5.26 0.43 4.09
CA VAL A 513 -5.51 1.86 3.82
C VAL A 513 -6.52 2.04 2.68
N GLN A 514 -6.41 1.25 1.61
CA GLN A 514 -7.36 1.31 0.51
C GLN A 514 -8.78 0.96 0.97
N GLN A 515 -8.94 -0.07 1.78
CA GLN A 515 -10.26 -0.47 2.29
C GLN A 515 -10.80 0.51 3.34
N ALA A 516 -9.95 1.16 4.13
CA ALA A 516 -10.34 2.23 5.05
C ALA A 516 -11.08 3.37 4.33
N CYS A 517 -10.82 3.55 3.03
CA CYS A 517 -11.42 4.58 2.17
C CYS A 517 -12.69 4.15 1.44
N THR A 518 -13.37 3.06 1.80
CA THR A 518 -14.59 2.62 1.10
C THR A 518 -15.87 3.27 1.60
N GLY A 519 -15.86 3.93 2.75
CA GLY A 519 -17.02 4.57 3.36
C GLY A 519 -17.33 5.95 2.77
N GLU A 520 -18.64 6.29 2.65
CA GLU A 520 -19.13 7.63 2.36
C GLU A 520 -19.65 8.27 3.65
N LEU A 521 -19.10 9.43 4.03
CA LEU A 521 -19.62 10.22 5.14
C LEU A 521 -20.84 11.01 4.67
N VAL A 522 -21.99 10.71 5.21
CA VAL A 522 -23.22 11.49 4.99
C VAL A 522 -23.34 12.57 6.07
N TYR A 523 -23.10 13.82 5.69
CA TYR A 523 -23.15 14.97 6.58
C TYR A 523 -24.42 15.80 6.29
N GLN A 524 -25.43 15.66 7.15
CA GLN A 524 -26.78 16.18 6.90
C GLN A 524 -27.36 16.87 8.13
N TYR A 525 -28.26 17.85 7.88
CA TYR A 525 -29.04 18.55 8.91
C TYR A 525 -28.19 19.27 9.96
N HIS A 526 -27.13 19.96 9.51
CA HIS A 526 -26.24 20.72 10.38
C HIS A 526 -26.36 22.22 10.11
N SER A 527 -26.32 23.00 11.19
CA SER A 527 -26.11 24.45 11.14
C SER A 527 -24.71 24.76 11.65
N ILE A 528 -23.87 25.29 10.78
CA ILE A 528 -22.46 25.59 11.03
C ILE A 528 -22.35 27.05 11.39
N GLN A 529 -22.02 27.36 12.65
CA GLN A 529 -21.93 28.72 13.20
C GLN A 529 -20.51 29.06 13.70
N ALA A 530 -19.56 28.13 13.54
CA ALA A 530 -18.15 28.30 13.83
C ALA A 530 -17.34 27.50 12.81
N ASP A 531 -16.08 27.87 12.60
CA ASP A 531 -15.19 27.20 11.65
C ASP A 531 -15.14 25.71 11.92
N THR A 532 -15.50 24.93 10.91
CA THR A 532 -15.65 23.50 10.99
C THR A 532 -14.93 22.82 9.82
N THR A 533 -14.14 21.80 10.11
CA THR A 533 -13.50 20.97 9.08
C THR A 533 -14.06 19.55 9.16
N ILE A 534 -14.47 19.03 8.01
CA ILE A 534 -14.96 17.64 7.82
C ILE A 534 -13.99 16.95 6.88
N SER A 535 -13.45 15.82 7.30
CA SER A 535 -12.52 15.01 6.51
C SER A 535 -13.04 13.58 6.42
N ALA A 536 -13.07 13.02 5.22
CA ALA A 536 -13.41 11.61 4.97
C ALA A 536 -12.98 11.21 3.55
N CYS A 537 -13.03 9.92 3.23
CA CYS A 537 -12.72 9.46 1.89
C CYS A 537 -13.71 9.95 0.83
N LYS A 538 -14.98 9.87 1.15
CA LYS A 538 -16.09 10.42 0.36
C LYS A 538 -17.00 11.20 1.29
N ILE A 539 -17.43 12.36 0.86
CA ILE A 539 -18.34 13.19 1.65
C ILE A 539 -19.58 13.48 0.82
N MET A 540 -20.75 13.13 1.35
CA MET A 540 -22.03 13.59 0.84
C MET A 540 -22.59 14.62 1.81
N VAL A 541 -22.84 15.84 1.35
CA VAL A 541 -23.40 16.93 2.16
C VAL A 541 -24.78 17.29 1.66
N SER A 542 -25.75 17.39 2.59
CA SER A 542 -27.08 17.88 2.26
C SER A 542 -27.77 18.52 3.47
N ASN A 543 -28.70 19.45 3.23
CA ASN A 543 -29.42 20.16 4.29
C ASN A 543 -28.46 20.79 5.32
N VAL A 544 -27.47 21.53 4.86
CA VAL A 544 -26.47 22.21 5.69
C VAL A 544 -26.52 23.70 5.46
N ASP A 545 -26.55 24.47 6.55
CA ASP A 545 -26.51 25.92 6.57
C ASP A 545 -25.20 26.38 7.22
N VAL A 546 -24.44 27.23 6.51
CA VAL A 546 -23.22 27.84 7.05
C VAL A 546 -23.50 29.32 7.29
N SER A 547 -23.44 29.75 8.53
CA SER A 547 -23.87 31.09 8.98
C SER A 547 -22.87 31.70 9.97
N ASN A 548 -23.14 32.93 10.40
CA ASN A 548 -22.38 33.62 11.45
C ASN A 548 -20.89 33.84 11.10
N ASN A 549 -20.56 34.10 9.83
CA ASN A 549 -19.20 34.25 9.29
C ASN A 549 -18.32 32.98 9.51
N ALA A 550 -18.93 31.82 9.70
CA ALA A 550 -18.21 30.56 9.86
C ALA A 550 -17.68 30.05 8.51
N LYS A 551 -16.60 29.27 8.57
CA LYS A 551 -16.05 28.54 7.43
C LYS A 551 -16.31 27.05 7.57
N LEU A 552 -16.96 26.44 6.57
CA LEU A 552 -17.02 24.98 6.44
C LEU A 552 -15.94 24.52 5.44
N SER A 553 -14.99 23.73 5.92
CA SER A 553 -13.95 23.11 5.09
C SER A 553 -14.24 21.62 4.93
N LEU A 554 -14.51 21.17 3.71
CA LEU A 554 -14.71 19.78 3.34
C LEU A 554 -13.43 19.27 2.67
N LYS A 555 -12.86 18.18 3.21
CA LYS A 555 -11.67 17.53 2.66
C LYS A 555 -11.99 16.06 2.38
N ALA A 556 -11.89 15.63 1.13
CA ALA A 556 -12.13 14.24 0.76
C ALA A 556 -11.00 13.71 -0.12
N ASN A 557 -10.62 12.45 0.09
CA ASN A 557 -9.59 11.82 -0.74
C ASN A 557 -10.12 11.38 -2.12
N GLN A 558 -11.44 11.23 -2.27
CA GLN A 558 -12.06 10.79 -3.53
C GLN A 558 -13.10 11.76 -4.05
N THR A 559 -14.23 11.93 -3.35
CA THR A 559 -15.35 12.74 -3.83
C THR A 559 -16.00 13.56 -2.73
N ILE A 560 -16.43 14.77 -3.10
CA ILE A 560 -17.35 15.59 -2.30
C ILE A 560 -18.60 15.80 -3.14
N THR A 561 -19.74 15.26 -2.67
CA THR A 561 -21.03 15.43 -3.29
C THR A 561 -21.88 16.39 -2.44
N ILE A 562 -22.27 17.53 -3.00
CA ILE A 562 -23.21 18.43 -2.36
C ILE A 562 -24.56 18.26 -3.05
N SER A 563 -25.56 17.81 -2.31
CA SER A 563 -26.91 17.56 -2.82
C SER A 563 -27.99 18.12 -1.91
N GLY A 564 -29.14 18.46 -2.46
CA GLY A 564 -30.26 19.02 -1.70
C GLY A 564 -30.05 20.45 -1.22
N PRO A 565 -30.83 20.95 -0.27
CA PRO A 565 -30.64 22.28 0.29
C PRO A 565 -29.27 22.44 0.93
N PHE A 566 -28.52 23.48 0.50
CA PHE A 566 -27.24 23.86 1.07
C PHE A 566 -27.11 25.37 0.97
N THR A 567 -26.92 26.06 2.09
CA THR A 567 -26.83 27.51 2.12
C THR A 567 -25.51 27.96 2.76
N VAL A 568 -24.94 29.02 2.20
CA VAL A 568 -23.81 29.75 2.78
C VAL A 568 -24.24 31.22 2.87
N GLU A 569 -24.44 31.71 4.09
CA GLU A 569 -24.83 33.09 4.33
C GLU A 569 -23.74 34.09 3.95
N LEU A 570 -24.10 35.30 3.65
CA LEU A 570 -23.17 36.37 3.33
C LEU A 570 -22.15 36.58 4.48
N GLY A 571 -20.86 36.48 4.15
CA GLY A 571 -19.76 36.57 5.10
C GLY A 571 -19.25 35.23 5.59
N SER A 572 -19.98 34.12 5.36
CA SER A 572 -19.54 32.74 5.62
C SER A 572 -18.86 32.13 4.40
N GLU A 573 -18.06 31.08 4.60
CA GLU A 573 -17.25 30.46 3.55
C GLU A 573 -17.51 28.94 3.44
N LEU A 574 -17.46 28.44 2.21
CA LEU A 574 -17.32 27.01 1.92
C LEU A 574 -15.99 26.79 1.20
N GLU A 575 -15.18 25.87 1.72
CA GLU A 575 -14.01 25.32 1.04
C GLU A 575 -14.22 23.83 0.83
N ALA A 576 -14.11 23.34 -0.40
CA ALA A 576 -14.17 21.92 -0.71
C ALA A 576 -12.91 21.54 -1.50
N LYS A 577 -12.16 20.59 -0.98
CA LYS A 577 -10.92 20.08 -1.60
C LYS A 577 -10.97 18.57 -1.69
N THR A 578 -10.61 18.06 -2.85
CA THR A 578 -10.27 16.64 -3.05
C THR A 578 -8.79 16.56 -3.30
N ASP A 579 -8.10 15.82 -2.44
CA ASP A 579 -6.68 15.50 -2.65
C ASP A 579 -6.61 14.30 -3.60
N TYR A 580 -5.88 14.46 -4.72
CA TYR A 580 -5.62 13.43 -5.73
C TYR A 580 -4.30 12.73 -5.44
#